data_4dbd5b6b43c0fa0c26ae0a995f7fa42d
#
_entry.id   4dbd5b6b43c0fa0c26ae0a995f7fa42d
#
_cell.length_a   1.000
_cell.length_b   1.000
_cell.length_c   1.000
_cell.angle_alpha   90.00
_cell.angle_beta   90.00
_cell.angle_gamma   90.00
#
_symmetry.space_group_name_H-M   'P 1'
#
loop_
_entity.id
_entity.type
_entity.pdbx_description
1 polymer ?
#
loop_
_entity_poly.entity_id
_entity_poly.type
_entity_poly.pdbx_seq_one_letter_code
_entity_poly.pdbx_strand_id
1 'polypeptide(L)'
;MNKKLLSLLVSGSFIAAVSTSVFAADTGVVNFNGKIVADTCEINVNYSNSTTGIVTFADTYPADYSGDGTVGTSKDFKIELIKCDPLVTKLNLTFSGTTTDTGFLRLENSETATGSATNVGITVTNKNGGTNNVKFDGSVPDVSTDVDNAGDSTPTIFNYTANVIQVGNNAPTAGKYASSATFEVFYR
;
A
#
# COMPACT_ATOMS: atom_id res chain seq x y z
N MET A 1 3.72 44.92 106.88
CA MET A 1 3.46 43.71 107.72
C MET A 1 3.07 42.59 106.78
N ASN A 2 3.81 41.50 106.84
CA ASN A 2 3.45 40.10 106.52
C ASN A 2 3.15 39.74 105.05
N LYS A 3 4.11 39.06 104.38
CA LYS A 3 4.31 37.64 104.25
C LYS A 3 3.19 36.93 103.42
N LYS A 4 3.51 36.40 102.29
CA LYS A 4 3.80 34.95 102.10
C LYS A 4 4.04 34.62 100.60
N LEU A 5 5.10 33.90 100.40
CA LEU A 5 5.43 33.10 99.26
C LEU A 5 4.22 32.29 98.79
N LEU A 6 4.07 32.17 97.50
CA LEU A 6 3.55 30.95 96.93
C LEU A 6 4.24 30.73 95.57
N SER A 7 5.11 29.76 95.61
CA SER A 7 5.76 29.21 94.42
C SER A 7 4.75 28.37 93.58
N LEU A 8 4.55 28.74 92.32
CA LEU A 8 3.82 27.90 91.38
C LEU A 8 4.76 27.31 90.38
N LEU A 9 4.96 26.02 90.53
CA LEU A 9 5.60 25.14 89.58
C LEU A 9 4.80 25.19 88.28
N VAL A 10 5.42 25.80 87.23
CA VAL A 10 4.93 25.63 85.85
C VAL A 10 5.62 24.39 85.30
N SER A 11 4.90 23.29 85.35
CA SER A 11 5.24 22.11 84.62
C SER A 11 5.08 22.36 83.11
N GLY A 12 6.18 22.56 82.43
CA GLY A 12 6.27 22.69 81.00
C GLY A 12 5.91 21.35 80.32
N SER A 13 4.74 21.27 79.77
CA SER A 13 4.37 20.19 78.89
C SER A 13 5.06 20.37 77.54
N PHE A 14 6.12 19.60 77.31
CA PHE A 14 6.69 19.48 75.98
C PHE A 14 5.68 18.73 75.12
N ILE A 15 4.92 19.44 74.30
CA ILE A 15 4.17 18.83 73.19
C ILE A 15 5.17 18.55 72.09
N ALA A 16 5.63 17.31 72.01
CA ALA A 16 6.38 16.81 70.84
C ALA A 16 5.41 16.84 69.66
N ALA A 17 5.54 17.85 68.80
CA ALA A 17 4.90 17.87 67.53
C ALA A 17 5.49 16.74 66.67
N VAL A 18 4.81 15.59 66.63
CA VAL A 18 5.11 14.55 65.67
C VAL A 18 4.67 15.05 64.30
N SER A 19 5.63 15.60 63.54
CA SER A 19 5.42 15.94 62.14
C SER A 19 5.30 14.64 61.37
N THR A 20 4.06 14.18 61.13
CA THR A 20 3.80 13.14 60.16
C THR A 20 4.10 13.70 58.81
N SER A 21 5.24 13.27 58.21
CA SER A 21 5.48 13.50 56.81
C SER A 21 4.42 12.74 56.01
N VAL A 22 3.46 13.49 55.52
CA VAL A 22 2.50 12.99 54.53
C VAL A 22 3.28 12.82 53.24
N PHE A 23 3.63 11.59 52.90
CA PHE A 23 4.13 11.26 51.58
C PHE A 23 2.93 11.43 50.63
N ALA A 24 2.90 12.50 49.90
CA ALA A 24 2.01 12.65 48.76
C ALA A 24 2.45 11.61 47.73
N ALA A 25 1.64 10.60 47.50
CA ALA A 25 1.84 9.69 46.42
C ALA A 25 1.50 10.42 45.11
N ASP A 26 2.52 10.78 44.35
CA ASP A 26 2.31 11.32 43.00
C ASP A 26 1.75 10.20 42.12
N THR A 27 0.52 10.37 41.65
CA THR A 27 -0.13 9.44 40.71
C THR A 27 -0.08 10.01 39.32
N GLY A 28 0.36 9.20 38.35
CA GLY A 28 0.34 9.54 36.94
C GLY A 28 -0.55 8.57 36.19
N VAL A 29 -1.05 8.97 35.02
CA VAL A 29 -1.82 8.15 34.10
C VAL A 29 -0.99 7.92 32.84
N VAL A 30 -0.81 6.67 32.46
CA VAL A 30 -0.21 6.30 31.18
C VAL A 30 -1.32 5.77 30.27
N ASN A 31 -1.54 6.44 29.15
CA ASN A 31 -2.51 6.02 28.17
C ASN A 31 -1.81 5.14 27.11
N PHE A 32 -2.32 3.93 26.92
CA PHE A 32 -1.86 3.01 25.90
C PHE A 32 -2.89 3.02 24.77
N ASN A 33 -2.47 3.42 23.57
CA ASN A 33 -3.29 3.43 22.38
C ASN A 33 -2.62 2.56 21.33
N GLY A 34 -3.39 1.74 20.66
CA GLY A 34 -2.93 0.86 19.59
C GLY A 34 -4.07 0.49 18.67
N LYS A 35 -3.75 0.01 17.50
CA LYS A 35 -4.71 -0.55 16.55
C LYS A 35 -4.25 -1.96 16.23
N ILE A 36 -5.16 -2.90 16.36
CA ILE A 36 -5.00 -4.24 15.81
C ILE A 36 -5.56 -4.15 14.38
N VAL A 37 -4.74 -4.49 13.42
CA VAL A 37 -5.15 -4.57 12.02
C VAL A 37 -5.24 -6.05 11.64
N ALA A 38 -6.13 -6.38 10.71
CA ALA A 38 -6.20 -7.71 10.13
C ALA A 38 -4.86 -8.03 9.45
N ASP A 39 -4.47 -9.30 9.50
CA ASP A 39 -3.33 -9.78 8.74
C ASP A 39 -3.59 -9.55 7.24
N THR A 40 -2.53 -9.27 6.51
CA THR A 40 -2.61 -9.06 5.07
C THR A 40 -2.52 -10.39 4.33
N CYS A 41 -2.97 -10.41 3.07
CA CYS A 41 -2.75 -11.57 2.22
C CYS A 41 -1.27 -11.75 1.87
N GLU A 42 -0.83 -12.97 1.65
CA GLU A 42 0.42 -13.23 0.95
C GLU A 42 0.25 -12.93 -0.55
N ILE A 43 1.24 -12.29 -1.16
CA ILE A 43 1.17 -11.83 -2.55
C ILE A 43 2.10 -12.64 -3.42
N ASN A 44 1.60 -13.09 -4.57
CA ASN A 44 2.39 -13.75 -5.61
C ASN A 44 2.13 -13.10 -6.97
N VAL A 45 3.13 -12.44 -7.53
CA VAL A 45 3.02 -11.76 -8.82
C VAL A 45 3.59 -12.63 -9.92
N ASN A 46 2.75 -13.02 -10.88
CA ASN A 46 3.14 -13.72 -12.11
C ASN A 46 4.07 -14.93 -11.85
N TYR A 47 3.68 -15.78 -10.89
CA TYR A 47 4.42 -17.00 -10.47
C TYR A 47 5.81 -16.76 -9.86
N SER A 48 6.14 -15.54 -9.44
CA SER A 48 7.46 -15.23 -8.84
C SER A 48 7.60 -15.69 -7.39
N ASN A 49 6.49 -16.05 -6.72
CA ASN A 49 6.40 -16.25 -5.27
C ASN A 49 6.91 -15.01 -4.50
N SER A 50 6.67 -13.83 -5.03
CA SER A 50 7.13 -12.55 -4.50
C SER A 50 6.09 -11.47 -4.80
N THR A 51 6.21 -10.34 -4.10
CA THR A 51 5.46 -9.11 -4.38
C THR A 51 5.92 -8.39 -5.66
N THR A 52 7.01 -8.86 -6.26
CA THR A 52 7.56 -8.33 -7.52
C THR A 52 7.53 -9.40 -8.60
N GLY A 53 7.01 -9.06 -9.78
CA GLY A 53 6.98 -9.94 -10.93
C GLY A 53 7.47 -9.24 -12.19
N ILE A 54 7.87 -10.03 -13.16
CA ILE A 54 8.30 -9.55 -14.48
C ILE A 54 7.34 -10.09 -15.54
N VAL A 55 6.92 -9.20 -16.45
CA VAL A 55 6.16 -9.54 -17.65
C VAL A 55 7.07 -9.35 -18.85
N THR A 56 7.44 -10.44 -19.53
CA THR A 56 8.30 -10.41 -20.71
C THR A 56 7.45 -10.57 -21.95
N PHE A 57 7.56 -9.60 -22.86
CA PHE A 57 6.85 -9.60 -24.13
C PHE A 57 7.66 -10.34 -25.21
N ALA A 58 6.96 -10.85 -26.22
CA ALA A 58 7.59 -11.27 -27.46
C ALA A 58 8.10 -10.04 -28.25
N ASP A 59 9.08 -10.28 -29.11
CA ASP A 59 9.57 -9.25 -30.01
C ASP A 59 8.44 -8.77 -30.93
N THR A 60 8.48 -7.48 -31.27
CA THR A 60 7.55 -6.81 -32.16
C THR A 60 8.33 -5.84 -33.05
N TYR A 61 7.76 -5.48 -34.19
CA TYR A 61 8.44 -4.69 -35.20
C TYR A 61 7.71 -3.35 -35.42
N PRO A 62 8.41 -2.27 -35.81
CA PRO A 62 7.74 -1.01 -36.14
C PRO A 62 6.59 -1.14 -37.14
N ALA A 63 6.67 -2.12 -38.05
CA ALA A 63 5.64 -2.39 -39.05
C ALA A 63 4.35 -3.00 -38.47
N ASP A 64 4.39 -3.52 -37.24
CA ASP A 64 3.20 -4.05 -36.56
C ASP A 64 2.27 -2.95 -36.02
N TYR A 65 2.71 -1.69 -36.11
CA TYR A 65 2.00 -0.52 -35.58
C TYR A 65 1.50 0.36 -36.73
N SER A 66 0.23 0.75 -36.65
CA SER A 66 -0.42 1.52 -37.73
C SER A 66 -1.04 2.85 -37.25
N GLY A 67 -0.84 3.21 -36.01
CA GLY A 67 -1.37 4.44 -35.41
C GLY A 67 -1.47 4.39 -33.90
N ASP A 68 -1.79 5.52 -33.30
CA ASP A 68 -1.92 5.65 -31.84
C ASP A 68 -2.84 4.58 -31.23
N GLY A 69 -2.37 3.93 -30.19
CA GLY A 69 -3.07 2.86 -29.49
C GLY A 69 -3.01 1.49 -30.17
N THR A 70 -2.39 1.35 -31.37
CA THR A 70 -2.21 0.05 -32.02
C THR A 70 -1.37 -0.86 -31.11
N VAL A 71 -1.85 -2.08 -30.89
CA VAL A 71 -1.17 -3.10 -30.08
C VAL A 71 -0.23 -3.92 -30.97
N GLY A 72 1.06 -3.93 -30.66
CA GLY A 72 2.03 -4.76 -31.36
C GLY A 72 2.18 -6.14 -30.75
N THR A 73 2.19 -6.23 -29.43
CA THR A 73 2.26 -7.51 -28.69
C THR A 73 1.56 -7.43 -27.36
N SER A 74 1.11 -8.57 -26.86
CA SER A 74 0.41 -8.67 -25.57
C SER A 74 0.93 -9.83 -24.76
N LYS A 75 0.82 -9.72 -23.43
CA LYS A 75 1.17 -10.78 -22.49
C LYS A 75 0.22 -10.80 -21.30
N ASP A 76 -0.33 -11.98 -21.04
CA ASP A 76 -1.12 -12.20 -19.83
C ASP A 76 -0.21 -12.36 -18.61
N PHE A 77 -0.66 -11.84 -17.48
CA PHE A 77 -0.06 -12.03 -16.17
C PHE A 77 -1.14 -12.03 -15.08
N LYS A 78 -0.78 -12.44 -13.88
CA LYS A 78 -1.71 -12.48 -12.75
C LYS A 78 -1.06 -11.99 -11.46
N ILE A 79 -1.90 -11.53 -10.56
CA ILE A 79 -1.57 -11.26 -9.16
C ILE A 79 -2.46 -12.18 -8.33
N GLU A 80 -1.86 -12.99 -7.48
CA GLU A 80 -2.54 -13.91 -6.59
C GLU A 80 -2.39 -13.44 -5.15
N LEU A 81 -3.50 -13.42 -4.43
CA LEU A 81 -3.55 -13.13 -3.00
C LEU A 81 -4.02 -14.40 -2.29
N ILE A 82 -3.17 -14.91 -1.40
CA ILE A 82 -3.41 -16.17 -0.68
C ILE A 82 -3.31 -15.95 0.82
N LYS A 83 -3.94 -16.82 1.59
CA LYS A 83 -3.95 -16.76 3.06
C LYS A 83 -4.38 -15.39 3.59
N CYS A 84 -5.39 -14.82 3.00
CA CYS A 84 -5.97 -13.58 3.50
C CYS A 84 -6.60 -13.82 4.89
N ASP A 85 -6.59 -12.78 5.73
CA ASP A 85 -7.32 -12.83 7.00
C ASP A 85 -8.79 -13.16 6.74
N PRO A 86 -9.41 -14.09 7.51
CA PRO A 86 -10.83 -14.44 7.36
C PRO A 86 -11.80 -13.26 7.49
N LEU A 87 -11.40 -12.17 8.10
CA LEU A 87 -12.20 -10.95 8.21
C LEU A 87 -12.16 -10.10 6.93
N VAL A 88 -11.23 -10.37 6.02
CA VAL A 88 -11.16 -9.71 4.72
C VAL A 88 -12.12 -10.39 3.76
N THR A 89 -13.23 -9.74 3.45
CA THR A 89 -14.25 -10.28 2.54
C THR A 89 -14.20 -9.67 1.15
N LYS A 90 -13.65 -8.46 1.04
CA LYS A 90 -13.55 -7.72 -0.23
C LYS A 90 -12.24 -6.94 -0.29
N LEU A 91 -11.70 -6.83 -1.49
CA LEU A 91 -10.51 -6.03 -1.75
C LEU A 91 -10.47 -5.48 -3.18
N ASN A 92 -9.58 -4.52 -3.39
CA ASN A 92 -9.25 -3.98 -4.71
C ASN A 92 -7.74 -3.94 -4.87
N LEU A 93 -7.27 -3.95 -6.12
CA LEU A 93 -5.90 -3.56 -6.46
C LEU A 93 -5.93 -2.16 -7.07
N THR A 94 -5.13 -1.26 -6.52
CA THR A 94 -4.85 0.06 -7.10
C THR A 94 -3.49 0.03 -7.76
N PHE A 95 -3.30 0.83 -8.80
CA PHE A 95 -2.04 0.89 -9.53
C PHE A 95 -1.56 2.32 -9.67
N SER A 96 -0.24 2.50 -9.56
CA SER A 96 0.42 3.79 -9.75
C SER A 96 1.64 3.62 -10.65
N GLY A 97 1.86 4.60 -11.53
CA GLY A 97 3.00 4.59 -12.44
C GLY A 97 3.12 5.90 -13.23
N THR A 98 4.27 6.12 -13.86
CA THR A 98 4.45 7.26 -14.74
C THR A 98 3.72 7.01 -16.06
N THR A 99 2.87 7.94 -16.49
CA THR A 99 2.02 7.80 -17.66
C THR A 99 2.29 8.89 -18.71
N THR A 100 2.02 8.57 -19.97
CA THR A 100 2.16 9.49 -21.11
C THR A 100 0.88 10.29 -21.39
N ASP A 101 -0.23 9.92 -20.75
CA ASP A 101 -1.54 10.51 -21.04
C ASP A 101 -2.24 11.03 -19.76
N THR A 102 -3.12 11.99 -19.92
CA THR A 102 -3.92 12.57 -18.83
C THR A 102 -5.01 11.63 -18.32
N GLY A 103 -5.28 10.54 -19.02
CA GLY A 103 -6.22 9.50 -18.62
C GLY A 103 -5.60 8.45 -17.69
N PHE A 104 -4.28 8.53 -17.48
CA PHE A 104 -3.51 7.58 -16.65
C PHE A 104 -3.61 6.12 -17.10
N LEU A 105 -3.80 5.89 -18.41
CA LEU A 105 -4.01 4.55 -18.96
C LEU A 105 -2.76 3.95 -19.62
N ARG A 106 -1.76 4.78 -19.93
CA ARG A 106 -0.60 4.42 -20.73
C ARG A 106 0.69 4.65 -19.94
N LEU A 107 1.30 3.59 -19.44
CA LEU A 107 2.63 3.69 -18.82
C LEU A 107 3.66 4.17 -19.83
N GLU A 108 4.49 5.08 -19.38
CA GLU A 108 5.61 5.62 -20.17
C GLU A 108 6.72 4.58 -20.32
N ASN A 109 7.40 4.60 -21.46
CA ASN A 109 8.68 3.91 -21.60
C ASN A 109 9.74 4.62 -20.74
N SER A 110 10.21 3.94 -19.70
CA SER A 110 11.24 4.45 -18.79
C SER A 110 12.68 4.17 -19.26
N GLU A 111 12.86 3.46 -20.38
CA GLU A 111 14.18 3.18 -20.92
C GLU A 111 14.75 4.44 -21.60
N THR A 112 15.91 4.90 -21.12
CA THR A 112 16.53 6.16 -21.57
C THR A 112 17.90 5.95 -22.25
N ALA A 113 18.36 4.69 -22.38
CA ALA A 113 19.63 4.42 -23.03
C ALA A 113 19.63 4.82 -24.50
N THR A 114 20.79 5.18 -25.05
CA THR A 114 20.91 5.46 -26.48
C THR A 114 20.46 4.27 -27.30
N GLY A 115 19.53 4.48 -28.25
CA GLY A 115 18.94 3.42 -29.05
C GLY A 115 17.72 2.76 -28.40
N SER A 116 17.14 3.32 -27.33
CA SER A 116 15.85 2.89 -26.79
C SER A 116 14.73 3.13 -27.78
N ALA A 117 13.67 2.32 -27.71
CA ALA A 117 12.46 2.53 -28.49
C ALA A 117 11.78 3.84 -28.09
N THR A 118 11.27 4.56 -29.09
CA THR A 118 10.43 5.76 -28.89
C THR A 118 9.00 5.47 -29.32
N ASN A 119 8.05 6.34 -28.98
CA ASN A 119 6.64 6.25 -29.36
C ASN A 119 5.98 4.90 -28.95
N VAL A 120 6.41 4.33 -27.81
CA VAL A 120 5.91 3.09 -27.25
C VAL A 120 5.47 3.32 -25.81
N GLY A 121 4.41 2.66 -25.40
CA GLY A 121 3.90 2.64 -24.05
C GLY A 121 3.26 1.29 -23.72
N ILE A 122 2.84 1.11 -22.47
CA ILE A 122 2.18 -0.11 -22.02
C ILE A 122 0.81 0.24 -21.44
N THR A 123 -0.22 -0.46 -21.88
CA THR A 123 -1.54 -0.48 -21.23
C THR A 123 -1.76 -1.81 -20.53
N VAL A 124 -2.56 -1.82 -19.49
CA VAL A 124 -2.97 -3.04 -18.80
C VAL A 124 -4.47 -3.13 -18.79
N THR A 125 -5.00 -4.25 -19.24
CA THR A 125 -6.44 -4.54 -19.24
C THR A 125 -6.76 -5.53 -18.14
N ASN A 126 -7.75 -5.21 -17.31
CA ASN A 126 -8.28 -6.12 -16.31
C ASN A 126 -9.21 -7.15 -16.97
N LYS A 127 -9.01 -8.44 -16.69
CA LYS A 127 -9.83 -9.55 -17.20
C LYS A 127 -10.82 -10.08 -16.17
N ASN A 128 -10.80 -9.61 -14.94
CA ASN A 128 -11.73 -10.00 -13.90
C ASN A 128 -13.00 -9.11 -13.96
N GLY A 129 -14.09 -9.65 -14.51
CA GLY A 129 -15.36 -8.94 -14.57
C GLY A 129 -15.47 -7.82 -15.60
N GLY A 130 -14.55 -7.76 -16.57
CA GLY A 130 -14.58 -6.76 -17.64
C GLY A 130 -13.29 -6.69 -18.44
N THR A 131 -13.26 -5.83 -19.45
CA THR A 131 -12.10 -5.54 -20.29
C THR A 131 -11.64 -4.08 -20.13
N ASN A 132 -11.84 -3.51 -18.94
CA ASN A 132 -11.48 -2.12 -18.69
C ASN A 132 -9.97 -1.96 -18.50
N ASN A 133 -9.43 -0.89 -19.04
CA ASN A 133 -8.04 -0.55 -18.80
C ASN A 133 -7.83 -0.14 -17.34
N VAL A 134 -6.72 -0.59 -16.80
CA VAL A 134 -6.23 -0.18 -15.49
C VAL A 134 -5.77 1.27 -15.54
N LYS A 135 -6.13 2.05 -14.53
CA LYS A 135 -5.59 3.39 -14.32
C LYS A 135 -4.37 3.32 -13.41
N PHE A 136 -3.37 4.12 -13.72
CA PHE A 136 -2.11 4.19 -12.96
C PHE A 136 -2.01 5.47 -12.11
N ASP A 137 -3.13 5.95 -11.60
CA ASP A 137 -3.25 7.14 -10.76
C ASP A 137 -3.43 6.84 -9.27
N GLY A 138 -3.39 5.56 -8.88
CA GLY A 138 -3.64 5.11 -7.51
C GLY A 138 -5.10 5.12 -7.10
N SER A 139 -6.03 5.43 -7.99
CA SER A 139 -7.45 5.43 -7.67
C SER A 139 -7.98 4.03 -7.40
N VAL A 140 -8.86 3.93 -6.40
CA VAL A 140 -9.51 2.67 -6.04
C VAL A 140 -10.64 2.39 -7.05
N PRO A 141 -10.67 1.21 -7.69
CA PRO A 141 -11.79 0.83 -8.56
C PRO A 141 -13.13 0.83 -7.82
N ASP A 142 -14.20 1.23 -8.50
CA ASP A 142 -15.55 1.30 -7.92
C ASP A 142 -16.07 -0.06 -7.48
N VAL A 143 -15.73 -1.10 -8.24
CA VAL A 143 -16.15 -2.48 -7.98
C VAL A 143 -15.06 -3.24 -7.26
N SER A 144 -15.35 -3.74 -6.07
CA SER A 144 -14.44 -4.60 -5.31
C SER A 144 -14.56 -6.06 -5.75
N THR A 145 -13.49 -6.81 -5.55
CA THR A 145 -13.43 -8.25 -5.75
C THR A 145 -13.69 -8.97 -4.43
N ASP A 146 -14.55 -9.99 -4.45
CA ASP A 146 -14.75 -10.87 -3.30
C ASP A 146 -13.49 -11.73 -3.09
N VAL A 147 -13.16 -11.98 -1.83
CA VAL A 147 -12.02 -12.83 -1.47
C VAL A 147 -12.47 -14.28 -1.51
N ASP A 148 -11.87 -15.07 -2.43
CA ASP A 148 -12.22 -16.49 -2.61
C ASP A 148 -11.59 -17.39 -1.55
N ASN A 149 -10.56 -16.91 -0.87
CA ASN A 149 -9.70 -17.70 0.01
C ASN A 149 -9.73 -17.23 1.47
N ALA A 150 -10.81 -16.64 1.95
CA ALA A 150 -10.90 -16.12 3.31
C ALA A 150 -10.41 -17.16 4.34
N GLY A 151 -9.16 -17.06 4.77
CA GLY A 151 -8.50 -17.94 5.75
C GLY A 151 -8.03 -19.29 5.22
N ASP A 152 -8.18 -19.61 3.95
CA ASP A 152 -7.70 -20.86 3.35
C ASP A 152 -6.51 -20.63 2.38
N SER A 153 -6.12 -21.66 1.64
CA SER A 153 -5.00 -21.59 0.69
C SER A 153 -5.44 -21.40 -0.76
N THR A 154 -6.73 -21.22 -1.02
CA THR A 154 -7.25 -20.98 -2.38
C THR A 154 -6.98 -19.53 -2.76
N PRO A 155 -6.25 -19.23 -3.83
CA PRO A 155 -5.89 -17.86 -4.16
C PRO A 155 -7.07 -17.06 -4.73
N THR A 156 -7.19 -15.80 -4.29
CA THR A 156 -7.96 -14.78 -5.01
C THR A 156 -7.10 -14.28 -6.17
N ILE A 157 -7.55 -14.50 -7.40
CA ILE A 157 -6.73 -14.28 -8.60
C ILE A 157 -7.22 -13.07 -9.38
N PHE A 158 -6.31 -12.14 -9.63
CA PHE A 158 -6.48 -11.01 -10.52
C PHE A 158 -5.74 -11.27 -11.82
N ASN A 159 -6.49 -11.41 -12.90
CA ASN A 159 -5.94 -11.67 -14.23
C ASN A 159 -5.88 -10.37 -15.04
N TYR A 160 -4.77 -10.16 -15.70
CA TYR A 160 -4.51 -8.98 -16.52
C TYR A 160 -3.87 -9.37 -17.86
N THR A 161 -4.05 -8.48 -18.84
CA THR A 161 -3.27 -8.50 -20.09
C THR A 161 -2.51 -7.19 -20.19
N ALA A 162 -1.20 -7.25 -20.26
CA ALA A 162 -0.35 -6.12 -20.63
C ALA A 162 -0.21 -6.05 -22.14
N ASN A 163 -0.35 -4.85 -22.71
CA ASN A 163 -0.26 -4.61 -24.14
C ASN A 163 0.80 -3.57 -24.41
N VAL A 164 1.70 -3.84 -25.34
CA VAL A 164 2.65 -2.87 -25.88
C VAL A 164 1.96 -2.12 -27.01
N ILE A 165 1.85 -0.81 -26.88
CA ILE A 165 1.10 0.04 -27.81
C ILE A 165 1.94 1.13 -28.44
N GLN A 166 1.54 1.59 -29.61
CA GLN A 166 2.02 2.83 -30.18
C GLN A 166 1.48 4.03 -29.38
N VAL A 167 2.34 5.01 -29.14
CA VAL A 167 1.98 6.29 -28.52
C VAL A 167 2.22 7.41 -29.53
N GLY A 168 1.14 8.08 -29.89
CA GLY A 168 1.17 9.16 -30.88
C GLY A 168 1.15 8.68 -32.34
N ASN A 169 1.36 9.62 -33.24
CA ASN A 169 1.14 9.41 -34.68
C ASN A 169 2.32 8.71 -35.41
N ASN A 170 3.49 8.68 -34.78
CA ASN A 170 4.67 8.07 -35.37
C ASN A 170 4.83 6.65 -34.90
N ALA A 171 5.18 5.72 -35.77
CA ALA A 171 5.48 4.35 -35.42
C ALA A 171 6.60 4.28 -34.38
N PRO A 172 6.60 3.28 -33.48
CA PRO A 172 7.71 3.03 -32.57
C PRO A 172 9.02 2.82 -33.34
N THR A 173 10.13 3.30 -32.76
CA THR A 173 11.46 2.95 -33.28
C THR A 173 11.92 1.60 -32.71
N ALA A 174 12.78 0.91 -33.45
CA ALA A 174 13.44 -0.29 -32.93
C ALA A 174 14.32 0.08 -31.72
N GLY A 175 14.29 -0.73 -30.70
CA GLY A 175 15.05 -0.52 -29.46
C GLY A 175 14.44 -1.24 -28.27
N LYS A 176 15.12 -1.16 -27.13
CA LYS A 176 14.59 -1.67 -25.87
C LYS A 176 13.54 -0.70 -25.31
N TYR A 177 12.60 -1.24 -24.60
CA TYR A 177 11.63 -0.49 -23.78
C TYR A 177 11.44 -1.18 -22.44
N ALA A 178 11.09 -0.41 -21.43
CA ALA A 178 10.74 -0.88 -20.10
C ALA A 178 9.70 0.06 -19.50
N SER A 179 8.86 -0.48 -18.65
CA SER A 179 7.93 0.30 -17.83
C SER A 179 7.72 -0.43 -16.50
N SER A 180 7.38 0.32 -15.47
CA SER A 180 7.05 -0.24 -14.17
C SER A 180 5.80 0.42 -13.59
N ALA A 181 5.06 -0.35 -12.82
CA ALA A 181 3.97 0.14 -12.01
C ALA A 181 4.04 -0.48 -10.62
N THR A 182 3.66 0.27 -9.61
CA THR A 182 3.43 -0.22 -8.26
C THR A 182 1.95 -0.52 -8.10
N PHE A 183 1.63 -1.58 -7.39
CA PHE A 183 0.25 -1.84 -6.98
C PHE A 183 0.14 -1.90 -5.45
N GLU A 184 -1.04 -1.59 -4.96
CA GLU A 184 -1.39 -1.72 -3.54
C GLU A 184 -2.67 -2.52 -3.40
N VAL A 185 -2.76 -3.32 -2.32
CA VAL A 185 -3.98 -4.05 -1.96
C VAL A 185 -4.80 -3.18 -1.03
N PHE A 186 -5.98 -2.79 -1.49
CA PHE A 186 -6.93 -2.01 -0.73
C PHE A 186 -8.01 -2.93 -0.16
N TYR A 187 -7.98 -3.15 1.15
CA TYR A 187 -8.92 -4.01 1.88
C TYR A 187 -10.21 -3.23 2.23
N ARG A 188 -11.37 -3.90 2.10
CA ARG A 188 -12.68 -3.34 2.43
C ARG A 188 -13.46 -4.21 3.39
#